data_d343ea594d6e5c2792d80404a6f705a3
#
_entry.id   d343ea594d6e5c2792d80404a6f705a3
#
_cell.length_a   1.000
_cell.length_b   1.000
_cell.length_c   1.000
_cell.angle_alpha   90.00
_cell.angle_beta   90.00
_cell.angle_gamma   90.00
#
_symmetry.space_group_name_H-M   'P 1'
#
loop_
_entity.id
_entity.type
_entity.pdbx_description
1 polymer ?
#
loop_
_entity_poly.entity_id
_entity_poly.type
_entity_poly.pdbx_seq_one_letter_code
_entity_poly.pdbx_strand_id
1 'polypeptide(L)'
;MEIKLHARNIDSRFRMGLKVCVEHTLSELGVSKRLRDNLRINLHLRHHAAEGEAKISEWTNRYRPREFDVIIDHHRLTFDEYGREKGETEWAHDVLKTLCHELVHVSDYVSGELTWRDSGLLWKGVNYEAETLSDYFKLPYEIKAYGMEKGLLVSFLEFWKECEEVLGF
;
A
#
# COMPACT_ATOMS: atom_id res chain seq x y z
N MET A 1 14.42 -6.18 -4.29
CA MET A 1 13.03 -5.82 -4.67
C MET A 1 13.06 -4.94 -5.89
N GLU A 2 12.14 -5.14 -6.85
CA GLU A 2 11.96 -4.25 -7.99
C GLU A 2 10.69 -3.40 -7.77
N ILE A 3 10.85 -2.06 -7.81
CA ILE A 3 9.72 -1.12 -7.66
C ILE A 3 9.63 -0.28 -8.92
N LYS A 4 8.57 -0.49 -9.71
CA LYS A 4 8.24 0.33 -10.87
C LYS A 4 7.18 1.36 -10.48
N LEU A 5 7.49 2.63 -10.62
CA LEU A 5 6.58 3.72 -10.32
C LEU A 5 6.00 4.30 -11.61
N HIS A 6 4.69 4.17 -11.75
CA HIS A 6 3.88 4.71 -12.85
C HIS A 6 3.11 5.94 -12.34
N ALA A 7 3.75 7.09 -12.42
CA ALA A 7 3.17 8.36 -11.99
C ALA A 7 3.60 9.49 -12.94
N ARG A 8 2.69 10.44 -13.19
CA ARG A 8 2.96 11.64 -13.96
C ARG A 8 3.00 12.85 -13.02
N ASN A 9 3.78 13.85 -13.37
CA ASN A 9 3.79 15.16 -12.69
C ASN A 9 4.02 15.13 -11.18
N ILE A 10 4.84 14.21 -10.68
CA ILE A 10 5.32 14.21 -9.31
C ILE A 10 6.81 14.50 -9.29
N ASP A 11 7.26 15.25 -8.28
CA ASP A 11 8.66 15.63 -8.14
C ASP A 11 9.56 14.43 -7.82
N SER A 12 10.86 14.59 -7.98
CA SER A 12 11.85 13.51 -7.81
C SER A 12 11.99 13.07 -6.35
N ARG A 13 11.86 13.99 -5.39
CA ARG A 13 11.98 13.69 -3.96
C ARG A 13 10.79 12.85 -3.49
N PHE A 14 9.57 13.26 -3.85
CA PHE A 14 8.38 12.47 -3.53
C PHE A 14 8.39 11.10 -4.22
N ARG A 15 8.87 11.03 -5.48
CA ARG A 15 9.08 9.78 -6.21
C ARG A 15 10.05 8.82 -5.49
N MET A 16 11.12 9.35 -4.92
CA MET A 16 12.07 8.59 -4.10
C MET A 16 11.42 8.18 -2.78
N GLY A 17 10.72 9.10 -2.10
CA GLY A 17 10.00 8.84 -0.87
C GLY A 17 9.01 7.68 -0.99
N LEU A 18 8.22 7.64 -2.07
CA LEU A 18 7.29 6.53 -2.34
C LEU A 18 8.00 5.17 -2.41
N LYS A 19 9.15 5.08 -3.09
CA LYS A 19 9.93 3.83 -3.19
C LYS A 19 10.49 3.40 -1.85
N VAL A 20 11.06 4.35 -1.10
CA VAL A 20 11.62 4.10 0.23
C VAL A 20 10.50 3.71 1.20
N CYS A 21 9.31 4.32 1.10
CA CYS A 21 8.14 3.96 1.88
C CYS A 21 7.74 2.48 1.66
N VAL A 22 7.74 2.01 0.40
CA VAL A 22 7.47 0.59 0.10
C VAL A 22 8.47 -0.32 0.81
N GLU A 23 9.77 -0.03 0.73
CA GLU A 23 10.81 -0.86 1.34
C GLU A 23 10.74 -0.85 2.86
N HIS A 24 10.60 0.33 3.46
CA HIS A 24 10.49 0.52 4.90
C HIS A 24 9.26 -0.20 5.45
N THR A 25 8.08 0.07 4.89
CA THR A 25 6.80 -0.49 5.35
C THR A 25 6.79 -2.02 5.28
N LEU A 26 7.24 -2.62 4.18
CA LEU A 26 7.32 -4.08 4.09
C LEU A 26 8.34 -4.67 5.08
N SER A 27 9.38 -3.91 5.44
CA SER A 27 10.32 -4.31 6.50
C SER A 27 9.67 -4.30 7.87
N GLU A 28 8.96 -3.21 8.22
CA GLU A 28 8.22 -3.06 9.48
C GLU A 28 7.13 -4.13 9.63
N LEU A 29 6.49 -4.53 8.54
CA LEU A 29 5.52 -5.62 8.49
C LEU A 29 6.15 -7.01 8.62
N GLY A 30 7.48 -7.10 8.84
CA GLY A 30 8.19 -8.37 9.04
C GLY A 30 8.41 -9.19 7.78
N VAL A 31 8.18 -8.63 6.58
CA VAL A 31 8.52 -9.32 5.34
C VAL A 31 10.04 -9.45 5.25
N SER A 32 10.55 -10.69 5.35
CA SER A 32 11.98 -10.94 5.40
C SER A 32 12.72 -10.37 4.17
N LYS A 33 13.99 -9.98 4.35
CA LYS A 33 14.83 -9.45 3.25
C LYS A 33 14.82 -10.39 2.03
N ARG A 34 14.94 -11.72 2.26
CA ARG A 34 14.91 -12.73 1.19
C ARG A 34 13.59 -12.68 0.40
N LEU A 35 12.45 -12.48 1.05
CA LEU A 35 11.16 -12.36 0.39
C LEU A 35 11.08 -11.04 -0.36
N ARG A 36 11.43 -9.92 0.28
CA ARG A 36 11.44 -8.59 -0.36
C ARG A 36 12.30 -8.57 -1.62
N ASP A 37 13.50 -9.17 -1.60
CA ASP A 37 14.41 -9.20 -2.76
C ASP A 37 13.79 -9.89 -4.00
N ASN A 38 12.75 -10.72 -3.79
CA ASN A 38 12.02 -11.42 -4.85
C ASN A 38 10.67 -10.77 -5.19
N LEU A 39 10.32 -9.63 -4.59
CA LEU A 39 9.06 -8.94 -4.90
C LEU A 39 9.23 -7.96 -6.07
N ARG A 40 8.15 -7.83 -6.83
CA ARG A 40 7.92 -6.77 -7.80
C ARG A 40 6.68 -5.99 -7.41
N ILE A 41 6.83 -4.69 -7.24
CA ILE A 41 5.73 -3.77 -6.93
C ILE A 41 5.59 -2.77 -8.07
N ASN A 42 4.49 -2.85 -8.79
CA ASN A 42 4.10 -1.85 -9.78
C ASN A 42 3.22 -0.83 -9.06
N LEU A 43 3.77 0.29 -8.66
CA LEU A 43 3.04 1.36 -7.96
C LEU A 43 2.47 2.34 -8.98
N HIS A 44 1.15 2.50 -8.99
CA HIS A 44 0.43 3.37 -9.91
C HIS A 44 -0.26 4.51 -9.15
N LEU A 45 0.11 5.76 -9.46
CA LEU A 45 -0.64 6.93 -9.05
C LEU A 45 -1.53 7.36 -10.21
N ARG A 46 -2.81 7.03 -10.16
CA ARG A 46 -3.78 7.30 -11.23
C ARG A 46 -5.20 7.31 -10.69
N HIS A 47 -6.12 7.83 -11.48
CA HIS A 47 -7.54 7.73 -11.15
C HIS A 47 -8.00 6.26 -11.00
N HIS A 48 -8.76 5.98 -9.95
CA HIS A 48 -9.27 4.67 -9.62
C HIS A 48 -10.63 4.74 -8.91
N ALA A 49 -11.36 3.61 -8.86
CA ALA A 49 -12.67 3.54 -8.22
C ALA A 49 -12.60 3.64 -6.68
N ALA A 50 -11.53 3.11 -6.08
CA ALA A 50 -11.22 3.20 -4.65
C ALA A 50 -10.05 4.17 -4.40
N GLU A 51 -9.82 4.59 -3.15
CA GLU A 51 -8.66 5.39 -2.78
C GLU A 51 -7.35 4.63 -2.99
N GLY A 52 -7.35 3.34 -2.69
CA GLY A 52 -6.25 2.42 -2.94
C GLY A 52 -6.74 1.03 -3.36
N GLU A 53 -5.87 0.25 -3.94
CA GLU A 53 -6.06 -1.16 -4.23
C GLU A 53 -4.71 -1.86 -4.35
N ALA A 54 -4.54 -2.97 -3.63
CA ALA A 54 -3.43 -3.90 -3.85
C ALA A 54 -3.95 -5.20 -4.46
N LYS A 55 -3.45 -5.56 -5.63
CA LYS A 55 -3.83 -6.79 -6.33
C LYS A 55 -2.65 -7.57 -6.87
N ILE A 56 -2.84 -8.85 -7.04
CA ILE A 56 -1.87 -9.74 -7.66
C ILE A 56 -1.82 -9.44 -9.15
N SER A 57 -0.65 -9.07 -9.69
CA SER A 57 -0.46 -8.78 -11.12
C SER A 57 -0.42 -10.06 -11.96
N GLU A 58 0.16 -11.13 -11.43
CA GLU A 58 0.37 -12.39 -12.13
C GLU A 58 -0.51 -13.51 -11.57
N TRP A 59 -1.64 -13.79 -12.21
CA TRP A 59 -2.58 -14.83 -11.81
C TRP A 59 -2.03 -16.26 -11.88
N THR A 60 -0.99 -16.50 -12.66
CA THR A 60 -0.35 -17.82 -12.76
C THR A 60 0.30 -18.25 -11.44
N ASN A 61 0.66 -17.31 -10.58
CA ASN A 61 1.29 -17.55 -9.28
C ASN A 61 0.45 -17.06 -8.10
N ARG A 62 -0.88 -17.09 -8.22
CA ARG A 62 -1.83 -16.58 -7.21
C ARG A 62 -1.71 -17.20 -5.82
N TYR A 63 -1.13 -18.38 -5.69
CA TYR A 63 -0.95 -19.09 -4.41
C TYR A 63 0.29 -18.64 -3.63
N ARG A 64 1.30 -18.10 -4.33
CA ARG A 64 2.52 -17.53 -3.75
C ARG A 64 2.94 -16.31 -4.56
N PRO A 65 2.11 -15.27 -4.59
CA PRO A 65 2.33 -14.11 -5.44
C PRO A 65 3.64 -13.41 -5.06
N ARG A 66 4.32 -12.88 -6.08
CA ARG A 66 5.55 -12.09 -5.94
C ARG A 66 5.50 -10.81 -6.75
N GLU A 67 4.44 -10.61 -7.52
CA GLU A 67 4.22 -9.42 -8.30
C GLU A 67 2.85 -8.83 -7.99
N PHE A 68 2.84 -7.53 -7.68
CA PHE A 68 1.66 -6.82 -7.23
C PHE A 68 1.52 -5.49 -7.98
N ASP A 69 0.30 -5.15 -8.35
CA ASP A 69 -0.09 -3.80 -8.71
C ASP A 69 -0.67 -3.12 -7.47
N VAL A 70 -0.04 -2.04 -7.04
CA VAL A 70 -0.54 -1.15 -5.99
C VAL A 70 -1.00 0.13 -6.66
N ILE A 71 -2.29 0.43 -6.57
CA ILE A 71 -2.91 1.58 -7.23
C ILE A 71 -3.37 2.56 -6.16
N ILE A 72 -3.07 3.85 -6.32
CA ILE A 72 -3.53 4.92 -5.43
C ILE A 72 -4.21 5.98 -6.28
N ASP A 73 -5.46 6.31 -5.94
CA ASP A 73 -6.17 7.43 -6.56
C ASP A 73 -5.77 8.76 -5.93
N HIS A 74 -4.63 9.28 -6.37
CA HIS A 74 -4.08 10.53 -5.89
C HIS A 74 -4.97 11.74 -6.20
N HIS A 75 -5.86 11.68 -7.21
CA HIS A 75 -6.83 12.73 -7.49
C HIS A 75 -7.93 12.78 -6.43
N ARG A 76 -8.45 11.61 -6.00
CA ARG A 76 -9.43 11.54 -4.93
C ARG A 76 -8.88 12.11 -3.62
N LEU A 77 -7.60 11.87 -3.35
CA LEU A 77 -6.90 12.37 -2.17
C LEU A 77 -6.54 13.87 -2.24
N THR A 78 -6.74 14.53 -3.40
CA THR A 78 -6.48 15.97 -3.57
C THR A 78 -7.47 16.84 -2.80
N PHE A 79 -8.67 16.34 -2.52
CA PHE A 79 -9.73 17.10 -1.85
C PHE A 79 -10.05 16.51 -0.48
N ASP A 80 -10.42 17.39 0.48
CA ASP A 80 -10.93 16.97 1.78
C ASP A 80 -12.42 16.55 1.69
N GLU A 81 -12.99 16.12 2.81
CA GLU A 81 -14.40 15.70 2.92
C GLU A 81 -15.42 16.83 2.61
N TYR A 82 -14.97 18.08 2.60
CA TYR A 82 -15.77 19.25 2.24
C TYR A 82 -15.52 19.75 0.80
N GLY A 83 -14.72 19.02 0.02
CA GLY A 83 -14.37 19.36 -1.37
C GLY A 83 -13.35 20.49 -1.51
N ARG A 84 -12.60 20.83 -0.45
CA ARG A 84 -11.52 21.83 -0.49
C ARG A 84 -10.21 21.15 -0.88
N GLU A 85 -9.44 21.81 -1.72
CA GLU A 85 -8.13 21.31 -2.13
C GLU A 85 -7.17 21.32 -0.91
N LYS A 86 -6.54 20.17 -0.66
CA LYS A 86 -5.55 19.99 0.41
C LYS A 86 -4.22 20.65 0.04
N GLY A 87 -3.49 21.08 1.06
CA GLY A 87 -2.10 21.48 0.89
C GLY A 87 -1.21 20.30 0.46
N GLU A 88 -0.09 20.60 -0.19
CA GLU A 88 0.83 19.58 -0.73
C GLU A 88 1.28 18.57 0.32
N THR A 89 1.60 19.03 1.54
CA THR A 89 2.02 18.16 2.66
C THR A 89 0.90 17.21 3.09
N GLU A 90 -0.33 17.72 3.22
CA GLU A 90 -1.49 16.93 3.62
C GLU A 90 -1.82 15.87 2.57
N TRP A 91 -1.83 16.28 1.30
CA TRP A 91 -2.00 15.36 0.18
C TRP A 91 -0.92 14.27 0.15
N ALA A 92 0.36 14.64 0.33
CA ALA A 92 1.47 13.69 0.35
C ALA A 92 1.33 12.68 1.51
N HIS A 93 0.92 13.14 2.70
CA HIS A 93 0.65 12.27 3.84
C HIS A 93 -0.49 11.29 3.56
N ASP A 94 -1.59 11.73 2.92
CA ASP A 94 -2.70 10.85 2.60
C ASP A 94 -2.32 9.80 1.54
N VAL A 95 -1.53 10.18 0.53
CA VAL A 95 -0.99 9.24 -0.47
C VAL A 95 -0.09 8.19 0.22
N LEU A 96 0.81 8.61 1.12
CA LEU A 96 1.69 7.71 1.85
C LEU A 96 0.92 6.81 2.82
N LYS A 97 -0.12 7.35 3.50
CA LYS A 97 -0.98 6.58 4.40
C LYS A 97 -1.72 5.49 3.64
N THR A 98 -2.34 5.84 2.50
CA THR A 98 -3.00 4.87 1.62
C THR A 98 -2.00 3.83 1.10
N LEU A 99 -0.78 4.25 0.74
CA LEU A 99 0.27 3.30 0.35
C LEU A 99 0.59 2.32 1.49
N CYS A 100 0.74 2.80 2.72
CA CYS A 100 0.97 1.92 3.89
C CYS A 100 -0.18 0.92 4.07
N HIS A 101 -1.43 1.35 3.91
CA HIS A 101 -2.61 0.49 3.94
C HIS A 101 -2.51 -0.65 2.91
N GLU A 102 -2.26 -0.32 1.65
CA GLU A 102 -2.16 -1.30 0.57
C GLU A 102 -0.99 -2.27 0.76
N LEU A 103 0.10 -1.80 1.36
CA LEU A 103 1.26 -2.66 1.66
C LEU A 103 0.99 -3.66 2.78
N VAL A 104 0.02 -3.40 3.68
CA VAL A 104 -0.46 -4.43 4.61
C VAL A 104 -1.08 -5.58 3.84
N HIS A 105 -1.93 -5.31 2.83
CA HIS A 105 -2.51 -6.36 1.99
C HIS A 105 -1.44 -7.11 1.19
N VAL A 106 -0.43 -6.42 0.65
CA VAL A 106 0.72 -7.08 0.00
C VAL A 106 1.42 -8.03 0.97
N SER A 107 1.69 -7.57 2.20
CA SER A 107 2.30 -8.41 3.25
C SER A 107 1.45 -9.64 3.57
N ASP A 108 0.13 -9.47 3.64
CA ASP A 108 -0.81 -10.56 3.91
C ASP A 108 -0.83 -11.60 2.79
N TYR A 109 -0.76 -11.18 1.54
CA TYR A 109 -0.57 -12.09 0.40
C TYR A 109 0.77 -12.83 0.45
N VAL A 110 1.85 -12.12 0.77
CA VAL A 110 3.21 -12.70 0.82
C VAL A 110 3.34 -13.70 1.96
N SER A 111 2.72 -13.43 3.11
CA SER A 111 2.70 -14.34 4.27
C SER A 111 1.72 -15.50 4.11
N GLY A 112 0.75 -15.39 3.18
CA GLY A 112 -0.31 -16.37 2.98
C GLY A 112 -1.49 -16.23 3.94
N GLU A 113 -1.58 -15.12 4.70
CA GLU A 113 -2.78 -14.79 5.48
C GLU A 113 -3.95 -14.46 4.57
N LEU A 114 -3.69 -13.77 3.44
CA LEU A 114 -4.64 -13.47 2.39
C LEU A 114 -4.30 -14.34 1.16
N THR A 115 -5.27 -15.10 0.67
CA THR A 115 -5.03 -16.02 -0.46
C THR A 115 -6.23 -16.07 -1.40
N TRP A 116 -5.96 -16.13 -2.71
CA TRP A 116 -6.97 -16.44 -3.71
C TRP A 116 -7.09 -17.94 -3.92
N ARG A 117 -8.32 -18.45 -3.88
CA ARG A 117 -8.68 -19.83 -4.23
C ARG A 117 -9.82 -19.81 -5.25
N ASP A 118 -10.21 -20.99 -5.73
CA ASP A 118 -11.34 -21.11 -6.65
C ASP A 118 -12.66 -20.68 -5.97
N SER A 119 -12.73 -20.76 -4.64
CA SER A 119 -13.82 -20.26 -3.81
C SER A 119 -13.80 -18.75 -3.54
N GLY A 120 -12.82 -18.00 -4.08
CA GLY A 120 -12.66 -16.55 -3.86
C GLY A 120 -11.48 -16.18 -2.96
N LEU A 121 -11.54 -14.97 -2.39
CA LEU A 121 -10.56 -14.43 -1.47
C LEU A 121 -10.75 -15.01 -0.08
N LEU A 122 -9.70 -15.54 0.51
CA LEU A 122 -9.70 -16.13 1.84
C LEU A 122 -8.76 -15.37 2.77
N TRP A 123 -9.23 -15.04 3.96
CA TRP A 123 -8.42 -14.58 5.08
C TRP A 123 -8.21 -15.74 6.06
N LYS A 124 -6.95 -16.17 6.23
CA LYS A 124 -6.57 -17.30 7.09
C LYS A 124 -7.42 -18.55 6.84
N GLY A 125 -7.73 -18.78 5.55
CA GLY A 125 -8.51 -19.94 5.10
C GLY A 125 -10.04 -19.79 5.21
N VAL A 126 -10.55 -18.64 5.68
CA VAL A 126 -11.98 -18.36 5.80
C VAL A 126 -12.39 -17.35 4.73
N ASN A 127 -13.51 -17.64 4.02
CA ASN A 127 -14.12 -16.68 3.11
C ASN A 127 -14.98 -15.68 3.90
N TYR A 128 -14.78 -14.39 3.64
CA TYR A 128 -15.59 -13.30 4.17
C TYR A 128 -16.20 -12.54 3.01
N GLU A 129 -17.50 -12.30 3.06
CA GLU A 129 -18.23 -11.57 2.04
C GLU A 129 -18.67 -10.22 2.62
N ALA A 130 -18.67 -9.19 1.80
CA ALA A 130 -19.15 -7.86 2.12
C ALA A 130 -20.22 -7.47 1.10
N GLU A 131 -21.46 -7.33 1.53
CA GLU A 131 -22.59 -6.88 0.68
C GLU A 131 -22.77 -5.36 0.76
N THR A 132 -22.33 -4.76 1.86
CA THR A 132 -22.45 -3.33 2.13
C THR A 132 -21.08 -2.71 2.44
N LEU A 133 -20.99 -1.38 2.34
CA LEU A 133 -19.80 -0.65 2.77
C LEU A 133 -19.48 -0.89 4.26
N SER A 134 -20.52 -1.02 5.10
CA SER A 134 -20.34 -1.36 6.52
C SER A 134 -19.73 -2.74 6.73
N ASP A 135 -20.06 -3.71 5.88
CA ASP A 135 -19.48 -5.06 5.97
C ASP A 135 -18.06 -5.06 5.46
N TYR A 136 -17.75 -4.28 4.44
CA TYR A 136 -16.37 -4.07 3.96
C TYR A 136 -15.45 -3.63 5.09
N PHE A 137 -15.82 -2.60 5.86
CA PHE A 137 -15.03 -2.13 6.99
C PHE A 137 -14.91 -3.12 8.16
N LYS A 138 -15.70 -4.20 8.16
CA LYS A 138 -15.62 -5.30 9.15
C LYS A 138 -14.80 -6.49 8.67
N LEU A 139 -14.34 -6.49 7.42
CA LEU A 139 -13.46 -7.54 6.91
C LEU A 139 -12.17 -7.57 7.73
N PRO A 140 -11.74 -8.75 8.23
CA PRO A 140 -10.61 -8.81 9.16
C PRO A 140 -9.30 -8.24 8.60
N TYR A 141 -9.07 -8.37 7.30
CA TYR A 141 -7.89 -7.81 6.65
C TYR A 141 -7.98 -6.28 6.49
N GLU A 142 -9.19 -5.73 6.30
CA GLU A 142 -9.40 -4.28 6.30
C GLU A 142 -9.22 -3.68 7.69
N ILE A 143 -9.79 -4.31 8.74
CA ILE A 143 -9.57 -3.90 10.12
C ILE A 143 -8.07 -3.88 10.45
N LYS A 144 -7.32 -4.89 10.01
CA LYS A 144 -5.87 -4.95 10.19
C LYS A 144 -5.18 -3.79 9.48
N ALA A 145 -5.49 -3.56 8.20
CA ALA A 145 -4.86 -2.51 7.40
C ALA A 145 -5.15 -1.11 7.97
N TYR A 146 -6.41 -0.78 8.27
CA TYR A 146 -6.79 0.48 8.92
C TYR A 146 -6.16 0.65 10.31
N GLY A 147 -6.03 -0.44 11.07
CA GLY A 147 -5.38 -0.40 12.39
C GLY A 147 -3.88 -0.11 12.33
N MET A 148 -3.22 -0.43 11.24
CA MET A 148 -1.77 -0.30 11.09
C MET A 148 -1.32 0.92 10.28
N GLU A 149 -2.10 1.39 9.32
CA GLU A 149 -1.70 2.41 8.33
C GLU A 149 -1.10 3.67 8.95
N LYS A 150 -1.72 4.20 10.01
CA LYS A 150 -1.25 5.41 10.68
C LYS A 150 0.08 5.19 11.40
N GLY A 151 0.24 4.06 12.08
CA GLY A 151 1.48 3.72 12.77
C GLY A 151 2.64 3.53 11.79
N LEU A 152 2.38 2.87 10.67
CA LEU A 152 3.35 2.66 9.59
C LEU A 152 3.75 3.98 8.93
N LEU A 153 2.79 4.89 8.69
CA LEU A 153 3.09 6.23 8.18
C LEU A 153 4.02 6.99 9.13
N VAL A 154 3.71 7.02 10.43
CA VAL A 154 4.54 7.72 11.43
C VAL A 154 5.94 7.15 11.45
N SER A 155 6.08 5.83 11.53
CA SER A 155 7.38 5.14 11.48
C SER A 155 8.17 5.49 10.22
N PHE A 156 7.51 5.53 9.06
CA PHE A 156 8.17 5.93 7.81
C PHE A 156 8.62 7.40 7.83
N LEU A 157 7.80 8.33 8.32
CA LEU A 157 8.14 9.75 8.35
C LEU A 157 9.32 10.03 9.29
N GLU A 158 9.41 9.33 10.43
CA GLU A 158 10.56 9.40 11.34
C GLU A 158 11.82 8.87 10.65
N PHE A 159 11.74 7.70 10.03
CA PHE A 159 12.85 7.12 9.26
C PHE A 159 13.28 8.02 8.10
N TRP A 160 12.33 8.60 7.35
CA TRP A 160 12.64 9.49 6.24
C TRP A 160 13.37 10.74 6.69
N LYS A 161 12.97 11.34 7.81
CA LYS A 161 13.64 12.50 8.41
C LYS A 161 15.10 12.17 8.77
N GLU A 162 15.36 11.01 9.38
CA GLU A 162 16.71 10.56 9.69
C GLU A 162 17.55 10.40 8.41
N CYS A 163 16.97 9.84 7.35
CA CYS A 163 17.63 9.72 6.05
C CYS A 163 18.00 11.09 5.44
N GLU A 164 17.10 12.07 5.52
CA GLU A 164 17.34 13.43 5.02
C GLU A 164 18.48 14.13 5.79
N GLU A 165 18.51 14.00 7.12
CA GLU A 165 19.58 14.54 7.96
C GLU A 165 20.95 13.95 7.62
N VAL A 166 21.01 12.66 7.32
CA VAL A 166 22.26 11.95 6.97
C VAL A 166 22.71 12.27 5.54
N LEU A 167 21.79 12.36 4.60
CA LEU A 167 22.09 12.54 3.17
C LEU A 167 22.21 14.01 2.75
N GLY A 168 21.80 14.95 3.62
CA GLY A 168 21.95 16.40 3.40
C GLY A 168 20.99 16.94 2.33
N PHE A 169 19.77 16.40 2.24
CA PHE A 169 18.70 16.90 1.35
C PHE A 169 17.92 18.04 1.98
#